data_f810661df2916f4f6a78305928427f35
#
_entry.id   f810661df2916f4f6a78305928427f35
#
_cell.length_a   1.000
_cell.length_b   1.000
_cell.length_c   1.000
_cell.angle_alpha   90.00
_cell.angle_beta   90.00
_cell.angle_gamma   90.00
#
_symmetry.space_group_name_H-M   'P 1'
#
loop_
_entity.id
_entity.type
_entity.pdbx_description
1 polymer ?
#
loop_
_entity_poly.entity_id
_entity_poly.type
_entity_poly.pdbx_seq_one_letter_code
_entity_poly.pdbx_strand_id
1 'polypeptide(L)'
;MTKFIDLSCRDFKKIRSVDKRLVSYNIEMTEVTGGTFWKEYTKAQIEGKEAFPKFSELRNFTAMGELMQYYPPIDLYNERLRSYAKELGEVWIRVSGSWATKTYYDFEGETGGKAPEGYQSVLTKEQWIGVLEFVKAVNGKLLISVSNCAGDHKNGGPLDLTQTKKIFDFSHEYGVDIDAAEFMNEPNMLEFSGAPAGYTAKNYARDQDIFNRWVKENYPKCLIVGPCTTGDTSVGRIGKHLTAGVGSLMKTCTTDELLKGTLVPLDVFSYHYYNGISERLAQIMPQAHWSADEAHTDEYLGIARENAEGHAVLRDKYVPDGQMWVTESGDAGGGGNTWASTYLDVFRTLSELGSFAVVSDGIIFHNTLASSDYGFLERETFVPRPNYYAVLLWTRLMGSDVYDCRSLCANELHVYCHSRKDKNGFAFLIINNSESDTVTVTLPAEAERYTLSGGGSLRSRTVFLNGKELLLDENGNLPKLEGQKENSGSVELPPCTCSFFAV
;
A
#
# COMPACT_ATOMS: atom_id res chain seq x y z
N MET A 1 28.60 16.69 -8.36
CA MET A 1 28.36 18.18 -8.39
C MET A 1 27.54 18.56 -7.18
N THR A 2 27.68 19.77 -6.65
CA THR A 2 26.80 20.23 -5.57
C THR A 2 25.53 20.79 -6.18
N LYS A 3 24.36 20.27 -5.77
CA LYS A 3 23.03 20.77 -6.14
C LYS A 3 22.59 21.80 -5.11
N PHE A 4 21.79 22.78 -5.51
CA PHE A 4 21.35 23.87 -4.63
C PHE A 4 19.84 23.98 -4.61
N ILE A 5 19.25 24.09 -3.41
CA ILE A 5 17.84 24.36 -3.18
C ILE A 5 17.73 25.62 -2.31
N ASP A 6 16.88 26.55 -2.69
CA ASP A 6 16.53 27.70 -1.86
C ASP A 6 15.08 27.57 -1.39
N LEU A 7 14.86 27.36 -0.10
CA LEU A 7 13.54 27.27 0.52
C LEU A 7 12.94 28.63 0.87
N SER A 8 13.58 29.72 0.52
CA SER A 8 13.08 31.09 0.75
C SER A 8 11.98 31.53 -0.21
N CYS A 9 11.63 30.70 -1.20
CA CYS A 9 10.54 30.98 -2.13
C CYS A 9 9.24 31.23 -1.38
N ARG A 10 8.75 32.47 -1.41
CA ARG A 10 7.60 32.94 -0.61
C ARG A 10 6.25 32.64 -1.26
N ASP A 11 6.21 32.19 -2.52
CA ASP A 11 5.00 32.10 -3.32
C ASP A 11 4.71 30.67 -3.83
N PHE A 12 4.85 29.66 -2.94
CA PHE A 12 4.41 28.33 -3.30
C PHE A 12 2.89 28.30 -3.49
N LYS A 13 2.47 27.99 -4.70
CA LYS A 13 1.04 27.88 -5.03
C LYS A 13 0.46 26.61 -4.41
N LYS A 14 -0.56 26.74 -3.57
CA LYS A 14 -1.35 25.60 -3.10
C LYS A 14 -1.98 24.87 -4.28
N ILE A 15 -1.76 23.56 -4.37
CA ILE A 15 -2.32 22.69 -5.40
C ILE A 15 -3.67 22.13 -4.93
N ARG A 16 -3.69 21.55 -3.72
CA ARG A 16 -4.86 20.89 -3.12
C ARG A 16 -4.71 20.75 -1.62
N SER A 17 -5.72 20.16 -1.00
CA SER A 17 -5.59 19.55 0.33
C SER A 17 -5.79 18.06 0.21
N VAL A 18 -5.01 17.26 0.95
CA VAL A 18 -5.11 15.80 1.02
C VAL A 18 -5.82 15.37 2.29
N ASP A 19 -6.37 14.15 2.30
CA ASP A 19 -6.96 13.56 3.50
C ASP A 19 -5.89 13.35 4.57
N LYS A 20 -6.27 13.55 5.83
CA LYS A 20 -5.39 13.31 6.99
C LYS A 20 -5.01 11.82 7.16
N ARG A 21 -5.76 10.92 6.50
CA ARG A 21 -5.53 9.48 6.43
C ARG A 21 -4.78 9.06 5.18
N LEU A 22 -4.10 9.98 4.48
CA LEU A 22 -3.33 9.67 3.28
C LEU A 22 -2.48 8.42 3.44
N VAL A 23 -1.81 8.27 4.58
CA VAL A 23 -1.09 7.05 4.96
C VAL A 23 -2.05 6.11 5.66
N SER A 24 -2.32 4.98 5.05
CA SER A 24 -3.17 3.90 5.55
C SER A 24 -2.51 2.55 5.26
N TYR A 25 -3.11 1.44 5.64
CA TYR A 25 -2.48 0.13 5.44
C TYR A 25 -3.48 -1.00 5.31
N ASN A 26 -2.99 -2.10 4.76
CA ASN A 26 -3.70 -3.36 4.59
C ASN A 26 -3.37 -4.36 5.70
N ILE A 27 -4.34 -5.21 5.99
CA ILE A 27 -4.20 -6.51 6.64
C ILE A 27 -4.82 -7.50 5.66
N GLU A 28 -4.04 -8.44 5.15
CA GLU A 28 -4.55 -9.44 4.22
C GLU A 28 -5.55 -10.36 4.92
N MET A 29 -6.63 -10.77 4.22
CA MET A 29 -7.57 -11.73 4.78
C MET A 29 -6.88 -13.01 5.24
N THR A 30 -5.86 -13.46 4.53
CA THR A 30 -5.07 -14.65 4.93
C THR A 30 -4.24 -14.41 6.20
N GLU A 31 -3.93 -13.16 6.57
CA GLU A 31 -3.34 -12.86 7.88
C GLU A 31 -4.37 -13.04 9.00
N VAL A 32 -5.63 -12.65 8.74
CA VAL A 32 -6.73 -12.76 9.71
C VAL A 32 -7.13 -14.23 9.91
N THR A 33 -7.33 -14.96 8.83
CA THR A 33 -7.80 -16.37 8.88
C THR A 33 -6.69 -17.35 9.21
N GLY A 34 -5.43 -16.97 9.02
CA GLY A 34 -4.33 -17.91 8.83
C GLY A 34 -4.39 -18.52 7.43
N GLY A 35 -3.24 -18.87 6.90
CA GLY A 35 -3.18 -19.45 5.55
C GLY A 35 -1.82 -19.30 4.90
N THR A 36 -1.78 -19.60 3.61
CA THR A 36 -0.56 -19.53 2.82
C THR A 36 -0.33 -18.12 2.32
N PHE A 37 0.88 -17.59 2.54
CA PHE A 37 1.31 -16.30 2.03
C PHE A 37 2.77 -16.34 1.58
N TRP A 38 3.28 -15.25 1.04
CA TRP A 38 4.64 -15.18 0.53
C TRP A 38 5.68 -15.48 1.61
N LYS A 39 6.56 -16.43 1.31
CA LYS A 39 7.67 -16.82 2.19
C LYS A 39 8.67 -15.67 2.27
N GLU A 40 9.07 -15.28 3.47
CA GLU A 40 10.06 -14.21 3.66
C GLU A 40 11.41 -14.59 3.07
N TYR A 41 12.16 -13.59 2.62
CA TYR A 41 13.54 -13.78 2.16
C TYR A 41 14.48 -14.09 3.30
N THR A 42 15.53 -14.86 3.01
CA THR A 42 16.60 -15.11 3.96
C THR A 42 17.40 -13.82 4.21
N LYS A 43 18.06 -13.75 5.38
CA LYS A 43 18.97 -12.63 5.68
C LYS A 43 20.04 -12.46 4.60
N ALA A 44 20.59 -13.56 4.06
CA ALA A 44 21.61 -13.53 3.02
C ALA A 44 21.07 -12.97 1.70
N GLN A 45 19.82 -13.28 1.34
CA GLN A 45 19.14 -12.70 0.18
C GLN A 45 18.89 -11.19 0.36
N ILE A 46 18.39 -10.78 1.54
CA ILE A 46 18.18 -9.36 1.86
C ILE A 46 19.49 -8.56 1.79
N GLU A 47 20.59 -9.13 2.30
CA GLU A 47 21.92 -8.51 2.26
C GLU A 47 22.57 -8.56 0.86
N GLY A 48 21.94 -9.19 -0.13
CA GLY A 48 22.49 -9.36 -1.47
C GLY A 48 23.66 -10.36 -1.56
N LYS A 49 23.85 -11.19 -0.53
CA LYS A 49 24.92 -12.22 -0.47
C LYS A 49 24.50 -13.54 -1.11
N GLU A 50 23.22 -13.77 -1.28
CA GLU A 50 22.63 -14.96 -1.88
C GLU A 50 21.61 -14.53 -2.94
N ALA A 51 21.74 -15.06 -4.15
CA ALA A 51 20.78 -14.84 -5.22
C ALA A 51 19.49 -15.63 -4.97
N PHE A 52 18.36 -15.13 -5.46
CA PHE A 52 17.11 -15.88 -5.44
C PHE A 52 17.23 -17.10 -6.40
N PRO A 53 16.77 -18.32 -5.97
CA PRO A 53 16.92 -19.53 -6.78
C PRO A 53 16.19 -19.42 -8.11
N LYS A 54 16.77 -20.01 -9.16
CA LYS A 54 16.15 -20.03 -10.50
C LYS A 54 14.98 -21.03 -10.54
N PHE A 55 13.95 -20.73 -11.34
CA PHE A 55 12.80 -21.62 -11.54
C PHE A 55 13.18 -23.02 -12.06
N SER A 56 14.30 -23.15 -12.79
CA SER A 56 14.84 -24.45 -13.20
C SER A 56 15.32 -25.31 -12.03
N GLU A 57 15.55 -24.67 -10.88
CA GLU A 57 15.93 -25.30 -9.61
C GLU A 57 14.70 -25.58 -8.74
N LEU A 58 13.59 -24.91 -9.03
CA LEU A 58 12.29 -25.11 -8.43
C LEU A 58 11.53 -26.18 -9.26
N ARG A 59 11.25 -27.30 -8.67
CA ARG A 59 10.89 -28.57 -9.32
C ARG A 59 9.58 -28.67 -10.08
N ASN A 60 8.85 -27.62 -10.40
CA ASN A 60 7.66 -27.60 -11.29
C ASN A 60 6.92 -26.25 -11.25
N PHE A 61 5.96 -26.02 -12.17
CA PHE A 61 4.97 -24.93 -12.10
C PHE A 61 4.01 -25.03 -10.88
N THR A 62 4.03 -26.11 -10.13
CA THR A 62 3.58 -26.22 -8.74
C THR A 62 4.46 -25.43 -7.78
N ALA A 63 5.50 -24.79 -8.27
CA ALA A 63 6.48 -24.01 -7.55
C ALA A 63 5.93 -22.72 -6.89
N MET A 64 4.75 -22.25 -7.25
CA MET A 64 4.07 -21.21 -6.44
C MET A 64 3.95 -21.66 -4.97
N GLY A 65 3.77 -22.96 -4.71
CA GLY A 65 3.77 -23.52 -3.38
C GLY A 65 5.14 -23.45 -2.64
N GLU A 66 6.25 -23.40 -3.38
CA GLU A 66 7.59 -23.24 -2.78
C GLU A 66 7.92 -21.78 -2.47
N LEU A 67 7.24 -20.83 -3.14
CA LEU A 67 7.37 -19.40 -2.90
C LEU A 67 6.50 -18.90 -1.75
N MET A 68 5.62 -19.76 -1.24
CA MET A 68 4.68 -19.47 -0.16
C MET A 68 4.88 -20.43 1.00
N GLN A 69 4.44 -20.03 2.19
CA GLN A 69 4.36 -20.88 3.36
C GLN A 69 3.09 -20.59 4.15
N TYR A 70 2.69 -21.54 5.00
CA TYR A 70 1.60 -21.33 5.94
C TYR A 70 2.04 -20.41 7.08
N TYR A 71 1.16 -19.46 7.42
CA TYR A 71 1.29 -18.60 8.59
C TYR A 71 0.05 -18.74 9.46
N PRO A 72 0.20 -18.79 10.80
CA PRO A 72 -0.96 -18.74 11.69
C PRO A 72 -1.67 -17.37 11.61
N PRO A 73 -2.92 -17.27 12.11
CA PRO A 73 -3.60 -15.99 12.24
C PRO A 73 -2.74 -14.96 12.99
N ILE A 74 -2.77 -13.71 12.52
CA ILE A 74 -2.09 -12.60 13.20
C ILE A 74 -2.79 -12.28 14.54
N ASP A 75 -2.00 -12.01 15.58
CA ASP A 75 -2.54 -11.57 16.87
C ASP A 75 -2.88 -10.07 16.85
N LEU A 76 -4.13 -9.76 16.48
CA LEU A 76 -4.66 -8.38 16.45
C LEU A 76 -4.92 -7.78 17.85
N TYR A 77 -4.76 -8.58 18.92
CA TYR A 77 -4.80 -8.09 20.30
C TYR A 77 -3.41 -7.71 20.84
N ASN A 78 -2.35 -8.01 20.11
CA ASN A 78 -0.98 -7.73 20.53
C ASN A 78 -0.79 -6.24 20.81
N GLU A 79 -0.37 -5.91 22.03
CA GLU A 79 -0.24 -4.51 22.48
C GLU A 79 0.82 -3.72 21.69
N ARG A 80 1.93 -4.39 21.30
CA ARG A 80 2.99 -3.76 20.51
C ARG A 80 2.48 -3.42 19.10
N LEU A 81 1.80 -4.36 18.43
CA LEU A 81 1.18 -4.12 17.14
C LEU A 81 0.21 -2.94 17.19
N ARG A 82 -0.69 -2.94 18.18
CA ARG A 82 -1.67 -1.86 18.37
C ARG A 82 -1.01 -0.53 18.67
N SER A 83 0.05 -0.53 19.50
CA SER A 83 0.79 0.69 19.82
C SER A 83 1.42 1.31 18.58
N TYR A 84 2.14 0.51 17.78
CA TYR A 84 2.78 1.02 16.57
C TYR A 84 1.79 1.43 15.50
N ALA A 85 0.68 0.71 15.36
CA ALA A 85 -0.40 1.11 14.46
C ALA A 85 -1.03 2.46 14.85
N LYS A 86 -1.19 2.74 16.15
CA LYS A 86 -1.68 4.03 16.65
C LYS A 86 -0.74 5.21 16.36
N GLU A 87 0.57 4.98 16.38
CA GLU A 87 1.56 6.02 16.11
C GLU A 87 1.48 6.56 14.67
N LEU A 88 0.92 5.77 13.74
CA LEU A 88 0.65 6.23 12.37
C LEU A 88 -0.49 7.26 12.29
N GLY A 89 -1.23 7.47 13.39
CA GLY A 89 -2.29 8.47 13.49
C GLY A 89 -3.64 7.97 12.99
N GLU A 90 -4.44 8.86 12.41
CA GLU A 90 -5.74 8.48 11.83
C GLU A 90 -5.52 7.73 10.53
N VAL A 91 -6.10 6.52 10.42
CA VAL A 91 -5.87 5.61 9.30
C VAL A 91 -7.16 4.96 8.80
N TRP A 92 -7.12 4.48 7.58
CA TRP A 92 -7.98 3.41 7.10
C TRP A 92 -7.26 2.07 7.26
N ILE A 93 -8.01 1.04 7.59
CA ILE A 93 -7.55 -0.34 7.63
C ILE A 93 -8.33 -1.08 6.56
N ARG A 94 -7.63 -1.62 5.57
CA ARG A 94 -8.25 -2.43 4.53
C ARG A 94 -8.01 -3.91 4.81
N VAL A 95 -9.08 -4.68 4.99
CA VAL A 95 -9.02 -6.15 5.12
C VAL A 95 -9.48 -6.76 3.82
N SER A 96 -8.55 -7.29 3.04
CA SER A 96 -8.78 -7.70 1.65
C SER A 96 -7.75 -8.71 1.15
N GLY A 97 -7.33 -8.58 -0.11
CA GLY A 97 -6.46 -9.50 -0.84
C GLY A 97 -7.23 -10.57 -1.61
N SER A 98 -6.54 -11.31 -2.47
CA SER A 98 -7.16 -12.37 -3.27
C SER A 98 -7.77 -13.51 -2.44
N TRP A 99 -7.38 -13.63 -1.17
CA TRP A 99 -7.98 -14.58 -0.22
C TRP A 99 -9.36 -14.14 0.23
N ALA A 100 -9.63 -12.82 0.38
CA ALA A 100 -10.95 -12.32 0.73
C ALA A 100 -12.02 -12.77 -0.27
N THR A 101 -11.68 -12.75 -1.56
CA THR A 101 -12.58 -13.21 -2.63
C THR A 101 -13.05 -14.66 -2.46
N LYS A 102 -12.29 -15.49 -1.73
CA LYS A 102 -12.50 -16.95 -1.60
C LYS A 102 -12.84 -17.38 -0.16
N THR A 103 -13.19 -16.45 0.71
CA THR A 103 -13.39 -16.68 2.14
C THR A 103 -14.87 -16.82 2.49
N TYR A 104 -15.22 -17.92 3.16
CA TYR A 104 -16.55 -18.14 3.77
C TYR A 104 -16.58 -17.51 5.17
N TYR A 105 -17.65 -16.82 5.51
CA TYR A 105 -17.83 -16.21 6.84
C TYR A 105 -18.65 -17.12 7.74
N ASP A 106 -17.96 -17.85 8.63
CA ASP A 106 -18.56 -18.82 9.57
C ASP A 106 -18.71 -18.19 10.97
N PHE A 107 -19.76 -17.40 11.15
CA PHE A 107 -20.02 -16.74 12.42
C PHE A 107 -20.88 -17.59 13.38
N GLU A 108 -21.47 -18.67 12.89
CA GLU A 108 -22.27 -19.63 13.67
C GLU A 108 -21.45 -20.87 14.08
N GLY A 109 -20.23 -21.07 13.55
CA GLY A 109 -19.38 -22.23 13.84
C GLY A 109 -19.83 -23.52 13.15
N GLU A 110 -20.57 -23.41 12.04
CA GLU A 110 -21.20 -24.52 11.34
C GLU A 110 -20.25 -25.37 10.50
N THR A 111 -19.08 -24.77 10.09
CA THR A 111 -18.15 -25.45 9.18
C THR A 111 -17.13 -26.33 9.89
N GLY A 112 -16.94 -26.15 11.21
CA GLY A 112 -15.85 -26.79 11.95
C GLY A 112 -14.45 -26.41 11.42
N GLY A 113 -14.32 -25.23 10.81
CA GLY A 113 -13.07 -24.73 10.24
C GLY A 113 -12.73 -25.27 8.84
N LYS A 114 -13.62 -26.01 8.21
CA LYS A 114 -13.44 -26.53 6.84
C LYS A 114 -14.26 -25.70 5.86
N ALA A 115 -13.58 -25.10 4.87
CA ALA A 115 -14.26 -24.30 3.84
C ALA A 115 -15.33 -25.13 3.10
N PRO A 116 -16.56 -24.62 2.97
CA PRO A 116 -17.59 -25.23 2.15
C PRO A 116 -17.21 -25.26 0.68
N GLU A 117 -17.94 -26.08 -0.10
CA GLU A 117 -17.73 -26.17 -1.54
C GLU A 117 -17.82 -24.78 -2.21
N GLY A 118 -16.86 -24.49 -3.07
CA GLY A 118 -16.74 -23.21 -3.77
C GLY A 118 -15.93 -22.14 -3.02
N TYR A 119 -15.58 -22.35 -1.75
CA TYR A 119 -14.71 -21.48 -0.96
C TYR A 119 -13.35 -22.16 -0.68
N GLN A 120 -12.34 -21.37 -0.29
CA GLN A 120 -10.99 -21.89 0.00
C GLN A 120 -10.52 -21.63 1.44
N SER A 121 -11.12 -20.69 2.13
CA SER A 121 -10.80 -20.34 3.53
C SER A 121 -12.08 -20.05 4.32
N VAL A 122 -11.91 -19.99 5.63
CA VAL A 122 -13.00 -19.71 6.58
C VAL A 122 -12.56 -18.58 7.49
N LEU A 123 -13.39 -17.57 7.61
CA LEU A 123 -13.26 -16.51 8.61
C LEU A 123 -14.22 -16.82 9.76
N THR A 124 -13.69 -17.11 10.95
CA THR A 124 -14.51 -17.35 12.12
C THR A 124 -14.99 -16.04 12.76
N LYS A 125 -16.02 -16.15 13.59
CA LYS A 125 -16.54 -15.03 14.36
C LYS A 125 -15.47 -14.37 15.23
N GLU A 126 -14.67 -15.18 15.92
CA GLU A 126 -13.60 -14.70 16.81
C GLU A 126 -12.51 -13.94 16.05
N GLN A 127 -12.13 -14.43 14.88
CA GLN A 127 -11.16 -13.75 14.01
C GLN A 127 -11.69 -12.40 13.55
N TRP A 128 -12.98 -12.34 13.16
CA TRP A 128 -13.60 -11.09 12.74
C TRP A 128 -13.75 -10.09 13.90
N ILE A 129 -14.15 -10.54 15.07
CA ILE A 129 -14.13 -9.72 16.29
C ILE A 129 -12.73 -9.14 16.55
N GLY A 130 -11.67 -9.93 16.35
CA GLY A 130 -10.29 -9.45 16.45
C GLY A 130 -10.01 -8.26 15.53
N VAL A 131 -10.49 -8.29 14.29
CA VAL A 131 -10.41 -7.16 13.35
C VAL A 131 -11.16 -5.95 13.87
N LEU A 132 -12.43 -6.12 14.27
CA LEU A 132 -13.27 -5.03 14.76
C LEU A 132 -12.69 -4.36 16.02
N GLU A 133 -12.15 -5.16 16.94
CA GLU A 133 -11.47 -4.67 18.14
C GLU A 133 -10.12 -3.98 17.83
N PHE A 134 -9.42 -4.42 16.79
CA PHE A 134 -8.23 -3.73 16.31
C PHE A 134 -8.58 -2.36 15.73
N VAL A 135 -9.61 -2.29 14.88
CA VAL A 135 -10.13 -1.02 14.31
C VAL A 135 -10.48 -0.02 15.41
N LYS A 136 -11.23 -0.46 16.44
CA LYS A 136 -11.54 0.37 17.62
C LYS A 136 -10.27 0.82 18.33
N ALA A 137 -9.35 -0.12 18.59
CA ALA A 137 -8.13 0.15 19.35
C ALA A 137 -7.27 1.23 18.71
N VAL A 138 -7.19 1.29 17.39
CA VAL A 138 -6.39 2.28 16.65
C VAL A 138 -7.20 3.48 16.18
N ASN A 139 -8.49 3.56 16.53
CA ASN A 139 -9.42 4.60 16.07
C ASN A 139 -9.41 4.76 14.54
N GLY A 140 -9.36 3.61 13.84
CA GLY A 140 -9.31 3.53 12.40
C GLY A 140 -10.69 3.52 11.75
N LYS A 141 -10.72 3.62 10.42
CA LYS A 141 -11.86 3.34 9.57
C LYS A 141 -11.65 2.01 8.85
N LEU A 142 -12.73 1.27 8.64
CA LEU A 142 -12.68 -0.08 8.05
C LEU A 142 -13.10 -0.06 6.58
N LEU A 143 -12.22 -0.56 5.72
CA LEU A 143 -12.52 -0.93 4.34
C LEU A 143 -12.36 -2.44 4.18
N ILE A 144 -13.28 -3.09 3.48
CA ILE A 144 -13.21 -4.52 3.18
C ILE A 144 -13.44 -4.81 1.70
N SER A 145 -12.91 -5.94 1.22
CA SER A 145 -13.42 -6.60 0.01
C SER A 145 -14.26 -7.81 0.42
N VAL A 146 -15.36 -8.06 -0.29
CA VAL A 146 -16.23 -9.20 0.00
C VAL A 146 -15.86 -10.42 -0.84
N SER A 147 -16.42 -11.59 -0.49
CA SER A 147 -16.25 -12.80 -1.28
C SER A 147 -17.02 -12.73 -2.61
N ASN A 148 -16.41 -13.27 -3.66
CA ASN A 148 -16.98 -13.39 -5.01
C ASN A 148 -16.38 -14.61 -5.72
N CYS A 149 -16.54 -15.79 -5.13
CA CYS A 149 -16.05 -17.04 -5.68
C CYS A 149 -17.19 -17.96 -6.11
N ALA A 150 -16.87 -19.18 -6.53
CA ALA A 150 -17.89 -20.14 -6.99
C ALA A 150 -18.99 -20.40 -5.95
N GLY A 151 -18.67 -20.33 -4.66
CA GLY A 151 -19.62 -20.51 -3.56
C GLY A 151 -20.69 -19.41 -3.48
N ASP A 152 -20.42 -18.22 -3.99
CA ASP A 152 -21.35 -17.09 -4.00
C ASP A 152 -22.26 -17.07 -5.26
N HIS A 153 -22.15 -18.07 -6.14
CA HIS A 153 -22.86 -18.13 -7.42
C HIS A 153 -23.61 -19.45 -7.62
N LYS A 154 -24.84 -19.52 -7.20
CA LYS A 154 -25.68 -20.73 -7.39
C LYS A 154 -25.82 -21.07 -8.89
N ASN A 155 -25.32 -22.24 -9.29
CA ASN A 155 -25.33 -22.72 -10.69
C ASN A 155 -24.71 -21.72 -11.70
N GLY A 156 -23.66 -20.96 -11.29
CA GLY A 156 -23.03 -19.94 -12.14
C GLY A 156 -23.92 -18.73 -12.43
N GLY A 157 -24.95 -18.50 -11.62
CA GLY A 157 -25.87 -17.38 -11.70
C GLY A 157 -25.27 -16.04 -11.21
N PRO A 158 -26.10 -15.04 -10.96
CA PRO A 158 -25.69 -13.79 -10.34
C PRO A 158 -25.18 -13.98 -8.91
N LEU A 159 -24.45 -12.96 -8.39
CA LEU A 159 -23.99 -12.92 -7.02
C LEU A 159 -25.11 -13.16 -6.00
N ASP A 160 -24.88 -14.11 -5.08
CA ASP A 160 -25.70 -14.32 -3.89
C ASP A 160 -25.11 -13.49 -2.74
N LEU A 161 -25.89 -12.56 -2.20
CA LEU A 161 -25.45 -11.64 -1.16
C LEU A 161 -25.41 -12.23 0.26
N THR A 162 -25.61 -13.54 0.43
CA THR A 162 -25.71 -14.16 1.77
C THR A 162 -24.46 -13.88 2.61
N GLN A 163 -23.26 -14.07 2.05
CA GLN A 163 -22.02 -13.81 2.78
C GLN A 163 -21.82 -12.30 3.00
N THR A 164 -22.09 -11.48 1.99
CA THR A 164 -22.03 -10.02 2.11
C THR A 164 -22.90 -9.51 3.25
N LYS A 165 -24.17 -9.94 3.31
CA LYS A 165 -25.10 -9.57 4.39
C LYS A 165 -24.55 -9.97 5.75
N LYS A 166 -24.10 -11.22 5.89
CA LYS A 166 -23.58 -11.76 7.15
C LYS A 166 -22.47 -10.88 7.75
N ILE A 167 -21.47 -10.48 6.97
CA ILE A 167 -20.36 -9.69 7.50
C ILE A 167 -20.76 -8.24 7.80
N PHE A 168 -21.62 -7.63 6.99
CA PHE A 168 -22.11 -6.27 7.23
C PHE A 168 -23.02 -6.21 8.46
N ASP A 169 -24.03 -7.08 8.53
CA ASP A 169 -24.99 -7.11 9.63
C ASP A 169 -24.27 -7.39 10.96
N PHE A 170 -23.37 -8.37 10.99
CA PHE A 170 -22.59 -8.70 12.19
C PHE A 170 -21.72 -7.51 12.63
N SER A 171 -21.02 -6.84 11.70
CA SER A 171 -20.16 -5.71 12.05
C SER A 171 -20.97 -4.55 12.64
N HIS A 172 -22.11 -4.25 12.04
CA HIS A 172 -23.04 -3.23 12.52
C HIS A 172 -23.59 -3.56 13.92
N GLU A 173 -24.07 -4.78 14.14
CA GLU A 173 -24.57 -5.26 15.44
C GLU A 173 -23.47 -5.23 16.51
N TYR A 174 -22.21 -5.50 16.14
CA TYR A 174 -21.06 -5.42 17.03
C TYR A 174 -20.69 -3.97 17.40
N GLY A 175 -21.21 -2.99 16.66
CA GLY A 175 -20.96 -1.56 16.87
C GLY A 175 -19.69 -1.03 16.19
N VAL A 176 -19.25 -1.68 15.09
CA VAL A 176 -18.23 -1.19 14.18
C VAL A 176 -18.77 -1.30 12.76
N ASP A 177 -19.16 -0.17 12.20
CA ASP A 177 -19.63 -0.13 10.82
C ASP A 177 -18.46 -0.38 9.83
N ILE A 178 -18.78 -0.98 8.70
CA ILE A 178 -17.90 -1.01 7.54
C ILE A 178 -18.03 0.36 6.87
N ASP A 179 -16.96 1.18 6.95
CA ASP A 179 -16.97 2.56 6.45
C ASP A 179 -16.86 2.63 4.93
N ALA A 180 -16.20 1.63 4.32
CA ALA A 180 -16.06 1.51 2.87
C ALA A 180 -15.98 0.05 2.44
N ALA A 181 -16.40 -0.26 1.23
CA ALA A 181 -16.37 -1.62 0.72
C ALA A 181 -16.05 -1.67 -0.77
N GLU A 182 -15.23 -2.64 -1.14
CA GLU A 182 -14.93 -3.08 -2.50
C GLU A 182 -15.72 -4.35 -2.81
N PHE A 183 -16.25 -4.46 -4.01
CA PHE A 183 -16.96 -5.67 -4.42
C PHE A 183 -16.03 -6.88 -4.50
N MET A 184 -14.82 -6.72 -5.03
CA MET A 184 -13.89 -7.82 -5.24
C MET A 184 -12.46 -7.28 -5.35
N ASN A 185 -11.49 -8.00 -4.77
CA ASN A 185 -10.06 -7.69 -4.94
C ASN A 185 -9.58 -8.01 -6.35
N GLU A 186 -8.85 -7.08 -7.00
CA GLU A 186 -8.19 -7.24 -8.31
C GLU A 186 -9.07 -7.92 -9.38
N PRO A 187 -10.28 -7.42 -9.65
CA PRO A 187 -11.23 -8.10 -10.53
C PRO A 187 -10.75 -8.22 -11.97
N ASN A 188 -9.79 -7.42 -12.39
CA ASN A 188 -9.20 -7.51 -13.71
C ASN A 188 -8.38 -8.78 -13.95
N MET A 189 -7.96 -9.46 -12.89
CA MET A 189 -7.28 -10.76 -12.93
C MET A 189 -8.28 -11.94 -12.99
N LEU A 190 -9.59 -11.69 -12.92
CA LEU A 190 -10.68 -12.66 -13.05
C LEU A 190 -10.50 -13.91 -12.18
N GLU A 191 -10.43 -15.10 -12.79
CA GLU A 191 -10.27 -16.38 -12.09
C GLU A 191 -9.01 -16.45 -11.22
N PHE A 192 -7.94 -15.76 -11.62
CA PHE A 192 -6.70 -15.72 -10.82
C PHE A 192 -6.91 -15.03 -9.46
N SER A 193 -7.77 -14.01 -9.40
CA SER A 193 -8.17 -13.37 -8.14
C SER A 193 -9.29 -14.10 -7.40
N GLY A 194 -9.71 -15.26 -7.90
CA GLY A 194 -10.67 -16.15 -7.22
C GLY A 194 -12.11 -16.08 -7.74
N ALA A 195 -12.40 -15.30 -8.77
CA ALA A 195 -13.71 -15.31 -9.41
C ALA A 195 -14.06 -16.70 -9.96
N PRO A 196 -15.36 -17.00 -10.16
CA PRO A 196 -15.79 -18.28 -10.73
C PRO A 196 -15.18 -18.58 -12.09
N ALA A 197 -15.01 -19.85 -12.44
CA ALA A 197 -14.53 -20.28 -13.75
C ALA A 197 -15.39 -19.68 -14.87
N GLY A 198 -14.75 -19.12 -15.91
CA GLY A 198 -15.40 -18.45 -17.03
C GLY A 198 -15.97 -17.06 -16.70
N TYR A 199 -15.63 -16.48 -15.55
CA TYR A 199 -16.03 -15.13 -15.17
C TYR A 199 -15.48 -14.09 -16.16
N THR A 200 -16.27 -13.07 -16.47
CA THR A 200 -15.96 -12.05 -17.46
C THR A 200 -16.22 -10.65 -16.92
N ALA A 201 -15.73 -9.62 -17.59
CA ALA A 201 -16.05 -8.23 -17.25
C ALA A 201 -17.57 -7.95 -17.23
N LYS A 202 -18.37 -8.63 -18.07
CA LYS A 202 -19.83 -8.53 -18.07
C LYS A 202 -20.43 -9.12 -16.80
N ASN A 203 -19.91 -10.25 -16.31
CA ASN A 203 -20.35 -10.82 -15.03
C ASN A 203 -19.99 -9.86 -13.90
N TYR A 204 -18.76 -9.34 -13.89
CA TYR A 204 -18.32 -8.36 -12.91
C TYR A 204 -19.26 -7.15 -12.84
N ALA A 205 -19.57 -6.51 -13.98
CA ALA A 205 -20.46 -5.34 -14.01
C ALA A 205 -21.84 -5.64 -13.41
N ARG A 206 -22.44 -6.80 -13.76
CA ARG A 206 -23.71 -7.25 -13.21
C ARG A 206 -23.64 -7.40 -11.68
N ASP A 207 -22.63 -8.11 -11.20
CA ASP A 207 -22.53 -8.51 -9.81
C ASP A 207 -22.08 -7.33 -8.92
N GLN A 208 -21.22 -6.45 -9.43
CA GLN A 208 -20.89 -5.18 -8.79
C GLN A 208 -22.15 -4.32 -8.62
N ASP A 209 -23.02 -4.23 -9.63
CA ASP A 209 -24.27 -3.48 -9.51
C ASP A 209 -25.22 -4.08 -8.47
N ILE A 210 -25.28 -5.40 -8.33
CA ILE A 210 -26.05 -6.08 -7.29
C ILE A 210 -25.51 -5.70 -5.90
N PHE A 211 -24.19 -5.82 -5.72
CA PHE A 211 -23.50 -5.45 -4.49
C PHE A 211 -23.67 -3.96 -4.14
N ASN A 212 -23.32 -3.07 -5.07
CA ASN A 212 -23.37 -1.63 -4.86
C ASN A 212 -24.78 -1.15 -4.49
N ARG A 213 -25.81 -1.64 -5.19
CA ARG A 213 -27.20 -1.31 -4.89
C ARG A 213 -27.59 -1.71 -3.49
N TRP A 214 -27.27 -2.96 -3.12
CA TRP A 214 -27.59 -3.46 -1.80
C TRP A 214 -26.88 -2.65 -0.69
N VAL A 215 -25.59 -2.32 -0.86
CA VAL A 215 -24.86 -1.50 0.12
C VAL A 215 -25.49 -0.11 0.24
N LYS A 216 -25.78 0.56 -0.87
CA LYS A 216 -26.41 1.89 -0.82
C LYS A 216 -27.79 1.91 -0.17
N GLU A 217 -28.58 0.85 -0.35
CA GLU A 217 -29.91 0.70 0.24
C GLU A 217 -29.89 0.40 1.74
N ASN A 218 -28.92 -0.39 2.21
CA ASN A 218 -28.90 -0.90 3.59
C ASN A 218 -27.86 -0.18 4.47
N TYR A 219 -26.74 0.26 3.89
CA TYR A 219 -25.63 0.94 4.57
C TYR A 219 -25.23 2.23 3.84
N PRO A 220 -26.11 3.24 3.76
CA PRO A 220 -25.93 4.41 2.88
C PRO A 220 -24.73 5.30 3.25
N LYS A 221 -24.13 5.11 4.42
CA LYS A 221 -22.89 5.81 4.84
C LYS A 221 -21.61 5.08 4.40
N CYS A 222 -21.71 3.80 4.01
CA CYS A 222 -20.59 3.04 3.52
C CYS A 222 -20.21 3.52 2.11
N LEU A 223 -18.95 3.89 1.91
CA LEU A 223 -18.43 4.29 0.60
C LEU A 223 -18.25 3.04 -0.27
N ILE A 224 -18.70 3.13 -1.51
CA ILE A 224 -18.43 2.10 -2.52
C ILE A 224 -17.14 2.44 -3.23
N VAL A 225 -16.12 1.61 -3.06
CA VAL A 225 -14.77 1.80 -3.59
C VAL A 225 -14.51 0.78 -4.69
N GLY A 226 -13.87 1.19 -5.75
CA GLY A 226 -13.50 0.27 -6.84
C GLY A 226 -12.93 0.97 -8.08
N PRO A 227 -12.51 0.20 -9.08
CA PRO A 227 -12.55 -1.28 -9.15
C PRO A 227 -11.34 -2.00 -8.55
N CYS A 228 -10.38 -1.32 -7.91
CA CYS A 228 -9.15 -1.89 -7.32
C CYS A 228 -8.39 -2.83 -8.27
N THR A 229 -8.23 -2.39 -9.51
CA THR A 229 -7.48 -3.15 -10.54
C THR A 229 -5.98 -3.07 -10.31
N THR A 230 -5.27 -4.16 -10.57
CA THR A 230 -3.80 -4.22 -10.54
C THR A 230 -3.24 -4.29 -11.94
N GLY A 231 -2.12 -3.59 -12.21
CA GLY A 231 -1.39 -3.70 -13.47
C GLY A 231 -2.26 -3.49 -14.71
N ASP A 232 -3.14 -2.49 -14.71
CA ASP A 232 -4.03 -2.20 -15.84
C ASP A 232 -3.21 -1.84 -17.08
N THR A 233 -3.43 -2.58 -18.15
CA THR A 233 -2.66 -2.48 -19.40
C THR A 233 -2.87 -1.19 -20.17
N SER A 234 -3.92 -0.46 -19.83
CA SER A 234 -4.23 0.84 -20.43
C SER A 234 -3.52 2.00 -19.70
N VAL A 235 -2.97 1.75 -18.51
CA VAL A 235 -2.41 2.78 -17.63
C VAL A 235 -0.96 2.48 -17.28
N GLY A 236 -0.10 3.48 -17.41
CA GLY A 236 1.25 3.47 -16.93
C GLY A 236 2.17 2.39 -17.51
N ARG A 237 3.43 2.44 -17.10
CA ARG A 237 4.48 1.55 -17.61
C ARG A 237 4.34 0.13 -17.07
N ILE A 238 4.03 -0.02 -15.79
CA ILE A 238 3.88 -1.32 -15.11
C ILE A 238 2.70 -2.11 -15.69
N GLY A 239 1.56 -1.45 -15.93
CA GLY A 239 0.40 -2.09 -16.55
C GLY A 239 0.73 -2.70 -17.92
N LYS A 240 1.47 -1.97 -18.75
CA LYS A 240 1.89 -2.45 -20.06
C LYS A 240 2.86 -3.63 -19.96
N HIS A 241 3.79 -3.60 -19.01
CA HIS A 241 4.72 -4.70 -18.78
C HIS A 241 4.04 -5.95 -18.24
N LEU A 242 3.07 -5.79 -17.35
CA LEU A 242 2.32 -6.92 -16.81
C LEU A 242 1.61 -7.70 -17.92
N THR A 243 0.98 -7.00 -18.89
CA THR A 243 0.31 -7.66 -20.03
C THR A 243 1.27 -8.35 -20.97
N ALA A 244 2.42 -7.77 -21.22
CA ALA A 244 3.38 -8.36 -22.14
C ALA A 244 3.92 -9.73 -21.67
N GLY A 245 3.99 -9.94 -20.33
CA GLY A 245 4.46 -11.19 -19.74
C GLY A 245 3.34 -12.18 -19.39
N VAL A 246 2.30 -11.70 -18.77
CA VAL A 246 1.22 -12.52 -18.19
C VAL A 246 0.04 -12.68 -19.16
N GLY A 247 -0.17 -11.75 -20.06
CA GLY A 247 -1.26 -11.79 -21.04
C GLY A 247 -1.26 -13.00 -21.97
N SER A 248 -0.11 -13.69 -22.10
CA SER A 248 -0.04 -15.00 -22.77
C SER A 248 -0.42 -16.17 -21.85
N LEU A 249 -0.43 -15.98 -20.54
CA LEU A 249 -0.66 -17.02 -19.53
C LEU A 249 -1.98 -16.85 -18.79
N MET A 250 -2.49 -15.61 -18.68
CA MET A 250 -3.72 -15.28 -17.95
C MET A 250 -4.58 -14.31 -18.75
N LYS A 251 -5.90 -14.56 -18.71
CA LYS A 251 -6.87 -13.62 -19.26
C LYS A 251 -7.07 -12.48 -18.26
N THR A 252 -6.77 -11.26 -18.67
CA THR A 252 -6.98 -10.04 -17.88
C THR A 252 -7.96 -9.11 -18.59
N CYS A 253 -8.58 -8.20 -17.80
CA CYS A 253 -9.42 -7.11 -18.31
C CYS A 253 -8.80 -5.77 -17.96
N THR A 254 -9.14 -4.74 -18.72
CA THR A 254 -8.85 -3.34 -18.33
C THR A 254 -9.93 -2.80 -17.39
N THR A 255 -9.62 -1.73 -16.68
CA THR A 255 -10.60 -0.97 -15.89
C THR A 255 -11.80 -0.55 -16.75
N ASP A 256 -11.56 -0.12 -17.98
CA ASP A 256 -12.59 0.25 -18.93
C ASP A 256 -13.55 -0.91 -19.26
N GLU A 257 -13.02 -2.11 -19.48
CA GLU A 257 -13.84 -3.29 -19.74
C GLU A 257 -14.70 -3.69 -18.54
N LEU A 258 -14.18 -3.56 -17.33
CA LEU A 258 -14.89 -3.85 -16.09
C LEU A 258 -16.04 -2.86 -15.83
N LEU A 259 -15.76 -1.56 -15.96
CA LEU A 259 -16.69 -0.50 -15.57
C LEU A 259 -17.68 -0.09 -16.67
N LYS A 260 -17.40 -0.39 -17.93
CA LYS A 260 -18.24 0.01 -19.07
C LYS A 260 -19.70 -0.44 -18.98
N GLY A 261 -19.97 -1.53 -18.28
CA GLY A 261 -21.32 -2.11 -18.15
C GLY A 261 -22.00 -1.84 -16.81
N THR A 262 -21.35 -1.12 -15.89
CA THR A 262 -21.90 -0.83 -14.56
C THR A 262 -22.96 0.30 -14.65
N LEU A 263 -24.00 0.17 -13.82
CA LEU A 263 -25.12 1.12 -13.74
C LEU A 263 -25.16 1.86 -12.41
N VAL A 264 -24.61 1.28 -11.35
CA VAL A 264 -24.55 1.88 -10.02
C VAL A 264 -23.16 2.48 -9.80
N PRO A 265 -23.07 3.83 -9.66
CA PRO A 265 -21.77 4.51 -9.59
C PRO A 265 -20.98 4.11 -8.33
N LEU A 266 -19.66 4.17 -8.45
CA LEU A 266 -18.73 4.16 -7.33
C LEU A 266 -18.73 5.52 -6.64
N ASP A 267 -18.43 5.55 -5.33
CA ASP A 267 -18.18 6.79 -4.59
C ASP A 267 -16.69 7.18 -4.66
N VAL A 268 -15.81 6.19 -4.77
CA VAL A 268 -14.35 6.35 -4.82
C VAL A 268 -13.78 5.46 -5.91
N PHE A 269 -12.94 6.04 -6.76
CA PHE A 269 -12.16 5.27 -7.72
C PHE A 269 -10.93 4.68 -7.04
N SER A 270 -10.62 3.40 -7.28
CA SER A 270 -9.44 2.77 -6.68
C SER A 270 -8.67 1.89 -7.65
N TYR A 271 -7.37 1.78 -7.37
CA TYR A 271 -6.44 0.90 -8.09
C TYR A 271 -5.34 0.40 -7.15
N HIS A 272 -4.63 -0.64 -7.57
CA HIS A 272 -3.43 -1.14 -6.91
C HIS A 272 -2.18 -0.68 -7.65
N TYR A 273 -1.16 -0.31 -6.88
CA TYR A 273 0.10 0.15 -7.41
C TYR A 273 1.28 -0.56 -6.77
N TYR A 274 2.09 -1.17 -7.62
CA TYR A 274 3.40 -1.70 -7.29
C TYR A 274 4.39 -1.19 -8.34
N ASN A 275 5.62 -0.84 -7.92
CA ASN A 275 6.65 -0.41 -8.88
C ASN A 275 6.99 -1.52 -9.88
N GLY A 276 6.82 -2.77 -9.51
CA GLY A 276 7.04 -3.92 -10.36
C GLY A 276 6.59 -5.22 -9.72
N ILE A 277 7.26 -6.30 -10.07
CA ILE A 277 7.09 -7.62 -9.46
C ILE A 277 8.33 -8.04 -8.68
N SER A 278 8.12 -8.88 -7.67
CA SER A 278 9.19 -9.38 -6.82
C SER A 278 10.16 -10.28 -7.57
N GLU A 279 11.38 -10.43 -7.05
CA GLU A 279 12.38 -11.37 -7.54
C GLU A 279 11.85 -12.81 -7.62
N ARG A 280 10.86 -13.17 -6.76
CA ARG A 280 10.19 -14.47 -6.82
C ARG A 280 9.56 -14.75 -8.17
N LEU A 281 9.04 -13.72 -8.84
CA LEU A 281 8.32 -13.78 -10.11
C LEU A 281 9.14 -13.24 -11.29
N ALA A 282 10.33 -12.70 -11.05
CA ALA A 282 11.17 -12.06 -12.06
C ALA A 282 11.51 -12.98 -13.25
N GLN A 283 11.60 -14.29 -13.03
CA GLN A 283 11.88 -15.24 -14.11
C GLN A 283 10.70 -15.46 -15.06
N ILE A 284 9.47 -15.20 -14.58
CA ILE A 284 8.24 -15.27 -15.41
C ILE A 284 8.04 -13.95 -16.15
N MET A 285 8.33 -12.82 -15.50
CA MET A 285 8.10 -11.47 -16.01
C MET A 285 9.34 -10.57 -15.80
N PRO A 286 10.49 -10.89 -16.40
CA PRO A 286 11.73 -10.14 -16.16
C PRO A 286 11.64 -8.66 -16.51
N GLN A 287 10.77 -8.30 -17.45
CA GLN A 287 10.55 -6.91 -17.87
C GLN A 287 9.82 -6.05 -16.85
N ALA A 288 9.18 -6.66 -15.84
CA ALA A 288 8.47 -5.96 -14.76
C ALA A 288 9.25 -5.95 -13.45
N HIS A 289 10.44 -6.54 -13.42
CA HIS A 289 11.31 -6.59 -12.24
C HIS A 289 12.36 -5.48 -12.31
N TRP A 290 12.60 -4.87 -11.16
CA TRP A 290 13.66 -3.90 -10.92
C TRP A 290 14.73 -4.49 -10.03
N SER A 291 15.98 -4.27 -10.35
CA SER A 291 17.09 -4.64 -9.48
C SER A 291 17.24 -3.66 -8.32
N ALA A 292 17.98 -4.04 -7.27
CA ALA A 292 18.25 -3.15 -6.15
C ALA A 292 19.03 -1.89 -6.57
N ASP A 293 19.92 -2.01 -7.57
CA ASP A 293 20.71 -0.88 -8.06
C ASP A 293 19.84 0.14 -8.83
N GLU A 294 18.69 -0.28 -9.35
CA GLU A 294 17.73 0.58 -10.03
C GLU A 294 16.70 1.22 -9.08
N ALA A 295 16.49 0.62 -7.90
CA ALA A 295 15.35 0.92 -7.03
C ALA A 295 15.37 2.31 -6.35
N HIS A 296 16.40 3.10 -6.57
CA HIS A 296 16.48 4.50 -6.12
C HIS A 296 16.73 5.51 -7.26
N THR A 297 16.70 5.05 -8.52
CA THR A 297 16.85 5.92 -9.68
C THR A 297 15.62 6.80 -9.92
N ASP A 298 15.79 7.93 -10.59
CA ASP A 298 14.67 8.81 -10.98
C ASP A 298 13.64 8.08 -11.84
N GLU A 299 14.06 7.13 -12.66
CA GLU A 299 13.17 6.32 -13.47
C GLU A 299 12.24 5.47 -12.59
N TYR A 300 12.80 4.77 -11.61
CA TYR A 300 12.03 3.95 -10.67
C TYR A 300 11.10 4.80 -9.78
N LEU A 301 11.61 5.90 -9.23
CA LEU A 301 10.84 6.77 -8.34
C LEU A 301 9.74 7.55 -9.08
N GLY A 302 9.92 7.82 -10.36
CA GLY A 302 8.96 8.54 -11.20
C GLY A 302 7.72 7.74 -11.57
N ILE A 303 7.77 6.40 -11.52
CA ILE A 303 6.66 5.53 -11.93
C ILE A 303 5.39 5.78 -11.11
N ALA A 304 5.52 6.03 -9.81
CA ALA A 304 4.37 6.30 -8.93
C ALA A 304 3.52 7.46 -9.45
N ARG A 305 4.17 8.54 -9.87
CA ARG A 305 3.50 9.70 -10.44
C ARG A 305 2.86 9.39 -11.79
N GLU A 306 3.59 8.75 -12.68
CA GLU A 306 3.09 8.34 -14.01
C GLU A 306 1.82 7.49 -13.89
N ASN A 307 1.81 6.52 -12.96
CA ASN A 307 0.65 5.68 -12.69
C ASN A 307 -0.53 6.47 -12.11
N ALA A 308 -0.28 7.34 -11.14
CA ALA A 308 -1.34 8.16 -10.55
C ALA A 308 -1.99 9.09 -11.58
N GLU A 309 -1.18 9.75 -12.43
CA GLU A 309 -1.68 10.62 -13.51
C GLU A 309 -2.51 9.82 -14.53
N GLY A 310 -2.08 8.62 -14.88
CA GLY A 310 -2.84 7.74 -15.79
C GLY A 310 -4.16 7.26 -15.20
N HIS A 311 -4.19 6.86 -13.93
CA HIS A 311 -5.42 6.46 -13.25
C HIS A 311 -6.36 7.64 -12.98
N ALA A 312 -5.84 8.85 -12.81
CA ALA A 312 -6.67 10.06 -12.68
C ALA A 312 -7.57 10.28 -13.92
N VAL A 313 -7.10 9.93 -15.12
CA VAL A 313 -7.91 9.98 -16.33
C VAL A 313 -9.11 9.01 -16.26
N LEU A 314 -8.88 7.81 -15.73
CA LEU A 314 -9.96 6.82 -15.53
C LEU A 314 -10.91 7.25 -14.40
N ARG A 315 -10.36 7.80 -13.30
CA ARG A 315 -11.16 8.37 -12.22
C ARG A 315 -12.10 9.45 -12.76
N ASP A 316 -11.61 10.41 -13.53
CA ASP A 316 -12.40 11.52 -14.09
C ASP A 316 -13.51 11.02 -15.02
N LYS A 317 -13.29 9.87 -15.68
CA LYS A 317 -14.29 9.22 -16.54
C LYS A 317 -15.39 8.51 -15.77
N TYR A 318 -15.05 7.75 -14.71
CA TYR A 318 -15.97 6.83 -14.04
C TYR A 318 -16.49 7.34 -12.69
N VAL A 319 -15.74 8.20 -12.03
CA VAL A 319 -16.07 8.78 -10.71
C VAL A 319 -15.72 10.29 -10.75
N PRO A 320 -16.34 11.06 -11.66
CA PRO A 320 -16.08 12.49 -11.76
C PRO A 320 -16.31 13.16 -10.40
N ASP A 321 -15.40 14.04 -10.00
CA ASP A 321 -15.40 14.73 -8.71
C ASP A 321 -15.18 13.83 -7.46
N GLY A 322 -15.03 12.51 -7.64
CA GLY A 322 -14.71 11.57 -6.56
C GLY A 322 -13.23 11.51 -6.25
N GLN A 323 -12.91 11.00 -5.06
CA GLN A 323 -11.52 10.70 -4.69
C GLN A 323 -10.96 9.52 -5.50
N MET A 324 -9.64 9.48 -5.58
CA MET A 324 -8.89 8.35 -6.13
C MET A 324 -8.00 7.76 -5.05
N TRP A 325 -8.16 6.46 -4.75
CA TRP A 325 -7.40 5.76 -3.72
C TRP A 325 -6.48 4.70 -4.33
N VAL A 326 -5.30 4.54 -3.75
CA VAL A 326 -4.43 3.39 -4.00
C VAL A 326 -4.69 2.37 -2.91
N THR A 327 -5.52 1.37 -3.20
CA THR A 327 -6.00 0.43 -2.18
C THR A 327 -5.04 -0.73 -1.90
N GLU A 328 -4.01 -0.90 -2.70
CA GLU A 328 -2.78 -1.64 -2.38
C GLU A 328 -1.57 -0.94 -2.95
N SER A 329 -0.49 -0.86 -2.17
CA SER A 329 0.77 -0.29 -2.60
C SER A 329 1.98 -0.96 -1.95
N GLY A 330 3.04 -1.12 -2.72
CA GLY A 330 4.32 -1.65 -2.26
C GLY A 330 5.41 -1.52 -3.33
N ASP A 331 6.61 -1.97 -3.01
CA ASP A 331 7.74 -1.96 -3.94
C ASP A 331 7.54 -2.95 -5.08
N ALA A 332 6.95 -4.11 -4.79
CA ALA A 332 6.73 -5.15 -5.78
C ALA A 332 5.57 -6.08 -5.42
N GLY A 333 4.68 -6.35 -6.38
CA GLY A 333 3.68 -7.40 -6.27
C GLY A 333 4.35 -8.78 -6.12
N GLY A 334 3.74 -9.67 -5.31
CA GLY A 334 4.33 -10.96 -4.99
C GLY A 334 5.23 -10.96 -3.75
N GLY A 335 4.87 -10.16 -2.75
CA GLY A 335 5.47 -10.17 -1.43
C GLY A 335 6.69 -9.28 -1.23
N GLY A 336 6.96 -8.39 -2.16
CA GLY A 336 8.10 -7.46 -2.12
C GLY A 336 9.40 -8.06 -2.64
N ASN A 337 10.36 -7.19 -2.93
CA ASN A 337 11.73 -7.55 -3.32
C ASN A 337 12.62 -7.81 -2.11
N THR A 338 13.81 -8.32 -2.33
CA THR A 338 14.80 -8.56 -1.26
C THR A 338 15.19 -7.28 -0.50
N TRP A 339 15.02 -6.10 -1.10
CA TRP A 339 15.29 -4.80 -0.46
C TRP A 339 14.06 -4.14 0.17
N ALA A 340 12.86 -4.70 0.04
CA ALA A 340 11.61 -4.10 0.56
C ALA A 340 11.66 -3.80 2.06
N SER A 341 12.36 -4.63 2.84
CA SER A 341 12.52 -4.45 4.29
C SER A 341 13.76 -3.63 4.69
N THR A 342 14.36 -2.90 3.74
CA THR A 342 15.61 -2.15 3.94
C THR A 342 15.43 -0.64 3.75
N TYR A 343 16.47 0.14 4.04
CA TYR A 343 16.47 1.59 3.84
C TYR A 343 16.20 1.98 2.37
N LEU A 344 16.52 1.10 1.42
CA LEU A 344 16.29 1.37 0.00
C LEU A 344 14.80 1.63 -0.32
N ASP A 345 13.85 0.95 0.35
CA ASP A 345 12.43 1.18 0.17
C ASP A 345 11.93 2.53 0.74
N VAL A 346 12.72 3.20 1.57
CA VAL A 346 12.38 4.54 2.09
C VAL A 346 12.24 5.55 0.96
N PHE A 347 13.11 5.50 -0.05
CA PHE A 347 13.04 6.38 -1.22
C PHE A 347 11.72 6.24 -1.98
N ARG A 348 11.35 4.98 -2.29
CA ARG A 348 10.11 4.68 -2.98
C ARG A 348 8.89 5.10 -2.15
N THR A 349 8.85 4.69 -0.89
CA THR A 349 7.72 4.98 0.00
C THR A 349 7.45 6.47 0.11
N LEU A 350 8.49 7.28 0.32
CA LEU A 350 8.34 8.74 0.45
C LEU A 350 8.07 9.42 -0.91
N SER A 351 8.69 8.94 -1.99
CA SER A 351 8.43 9.47 -3.33
C SER A 351 7.00 9.18 -3.79
N GLU A 352 6.47 8.01 -3.47
CA GLU A 352 5.08 7.65 -3.75
C GLU A 352 4.10 8.57 -3.03
N LEU A 353 4.27 8.76 -1.72
CA LEU A 353 3.43 9.66 -0.93
C LEU A 353 3.43 11.08 -1.50
N GLY A 354 4.62 11.62 -1.79
CA GLY A 354 4.77 12.96 -2.36
C GLY A 354 4.17 13.08 -3.75
N SER A 355 4.44 12.12 -4.62
CA SER A 355 3.93 12.08 -6.00
C SER A 355 2.41 11.97 -6.05
N PHE A 356 1.84 11.08 -5.24
CA PHE A 356 0.40 10.88 -5.17
C PHE A 356 -0.32 12.10 -4.61
N ALA A 357 0.20 12.73 -3.54
CA ALA A 357 -0.37 13.94 -2.95
C ALA A 357 -0.44 15.12 -3.94
N VAL A 358 0.47 15.18 -4.91
CA VAL A 358 0.41 16.17 -6.00
C VAL A 358 -0.71 15.87 -7.00
N VAL A 359 -1.07 14.61 -7.21
CA VAL A 359 -2.04 14.17 -8.22
C VAL A 359 -3.45 13.98 -7.63
N SER A 360 -3.57 13.45 -6.41
CA SER A 360 -4.84 13.09 -5.77
C SER A 360 -4.93 13.61 -4.34
N ASP A 361 -6.16 13.72 -3.85
CA ASP A 361 -6.51 14.02 -2.46
C ASP A 361 -6.90 12.77 -1.65
N GLY A 362 -6.76 11.60 -2.24
CA GLY A 362 -7.20 10.32 -1.69
C GLY A 362 -6.23 9.68 -0.70
N ILE A 363 -6.28 8.36 -0.63
CA ILE A 363 -5.63 7.52 0.37
C ILE A 363 -4.67 6.54 -0.31
N ILE A 364 -3.54 6.25 0.34
CA ILE A 364 -2.64 5.15 -0.02
C ILE A 364 -2.68 4.10 1.08
N PHE A 365 -3.01 2.87 0.72
CA PHE A 365 -2.97 1.72 1.61
C PHE A 365 -1.69 0.93 1.34
N HIS A 366 -0.73 1.07 2.24
CA HIS A 366 0.50 0.29 2.16
C HIS A 366 0.22 -1.21 2.40
N ASN A 367 0.73 -2.05 1.56
CA ASN A 367 0.60 -3.50 1.69
C ASN A 367 1.89 -4.08 2.26
N THR A 368 1.92 -4.47 3.52
CA THR A 368 0.89 -4.57 4.57
C THR A 368 1.33 -3.87 5.86
N LEU A 369 0.49 -3.93 6.93
CA LEU A 369 0.94 -3.47 8.25
C LEU A 369 2.09 -4.35 8.78
N ALA A 370 1.93 -5.69 8.76
CA ALA A 370 2.89 -6.61 9.40
C ALA A 370 2.99 -7.97 8.70
N SER A 371 3.13 -7.99 7.37
CA SER A 371 3.24 -9.25 6.62
C SER A 371 4.14 -9.11 5.42
N SER A 372 4.80 -10.21 5.06
CA SER A 372 5.74 -10.29 3.95
C SER A 372 6.91 -9.29 4.06
N ASP A 373 7.78 -9.22 3.03
CA ASP A 373 8.97 -8.38 3.09
C ASP A 373 8.66 -6.88 2.95
N TYR A 374 7.57 -6.51 2.28
CA TYR A 374 7.17 -5.11 2.10
C TYR A 374 6.44 -4.48 3.31
N GLY A 375 6.01 -5.26 4.30
CA GLY A 375 5.25 -4.74 5.46
C GLY A 375 5.99 -3.65 6.24
N PHE A 376 5.24 -2.78 6.92
CA PHE A 376 5.83 -1.77 7.82
C PHE A 376 6.53 -2.39 9.03
N LEU A 377 6.00 -3.51 9.51
CA LEU A 377 6.49 -4.24 10.68
C LEU A 377 6.88 -5.67 10.29
N GLU A 378 7.80 -6.26 11.01
CA GLU A 378 8.07 -7.71 10.92
C GLU A 378 6.86 -8.50 11.45
N ARG A 379 6.54 -9.60 10.80
CA ARG A 379 5.32 -10.35 11.07
C ARG A 379 5.20 -10.88 12.51
N GLU A 380 6.26 -11.50 13.02
CA GLU A 380 6.20 -12.20 14.34
C GLU A 380 6.60 -11.30 15.50
N THR A 381 7.59 -10.47 15.26
CA THR A 381 8.20 -9.61 16.29
C THR A 381 7.56 -8.24 16.37
N PHE A 382 6.87 -7.83 15.29
CA PHE A 382 6.37 -6.47 15.05
C PHE A 382 7.45 -5.38 15.15
N VAL A 383 8.71 -5.74 14.90
CA VAL A 383 9.80 -4.75 14.85
C VAL A 383 9.60 -3.84 13.65
N PRO A 384 9.62 -2.50 13.84
CA PRO A 384 9.47 -1.55 12.75
C PRO A 384 10.61 -1.64 11.73
N ARG A 385 10.26 -1.61 10.46
CA ARG A 385 11.19 -1.54 9.33
C ARG A 385 11.51 -0.10 8.96
N PRO A 386 12.53 0.17 8.13
CA PRO A 386 12.91 1.54 7.74
C PRO A 386 11.75 2.37 7.14
N ASN A 387 10.91 1.76 6.30
CA ASN A 387 9.74 2.43 5.72
C ASN A 387 8.70 2.86 6.77
N TYR A 388 8.55 2.13 7.87
CA TYR A 388 7.68 2.55 8.98
C TYR A 388 8.13 3.88 9.58
N TYR A 389 9.43 4.06 9.85
CA TYR A 389 9.96 5.31 10.41
C TYR A 389 9.82 6.47 9.41
N ALA A 390 9.95 6.19 8.12
CA ALA A 390 9.74 7.16 7.05
C ALA A 390 8.29 7.68 7.03
N VAL A 391 7.31 6.78 7.04
CA VAL A 391 5.90 7.18 7.09
C VAL A 391 5.51 7.81 8.42
N LEU A 392 6.13 7.42 9.52
CA LEU A 392 5.92 8.03 10.83
C LEU A 392 6.38 9.50 10.85
N LEU A 393 7.53 9.82 10.23
CA LEU A 393 7.96 11.21 10.05
C LEU A 393 7.00 11.97 9.12
N TRP A 394 6.58 11.37 8.01
CA TRP A 394 5.58 11.96 7.13
C TRP A 394 4.31 12.32 7.88
N THR A 395 3.73 11.38 8.62
CA THR A 395 2.48 11.60 9.37
C THR A 395 2.60 12.64 10.47
N ARG A 396 3.80 12.86 11.01
CA ARG A 396 4.05 13.85 12.08
C ARG A 396 4.34 15.26 11.55
N LEU A 397 4.94 15.37 10.36
CA LEU A 397 5.46 16.65 9.86
C LEU A 397 4.64 17.24 8.71
N MET A 398 4.20 16.40 7.76
CA MET A 398 3.51 16.85 6.56
C MET A 398 2.03 17.09 6.85
N GLY A 399 1.59 18.34 6.69
CA GLY A 399 0.21 18.72 6.86
C GLY A 399 -0.63 18.44 5.61
N SER A 400 -1.89 18.85 5.64
CA SER A 400 -2.85 18.53 4.58
C SER A 400 -2.69 19.35 3.30
N ASP A 401 -2.22 20.60 3.40
CA ASP A 401 -2.12 21.47 2.23
C ASP A 401 -0.85 21.18 1.43
N VAL A 402 -1.01 20.88 0.14
CA VAL A 402 0.06 20.53 -0.80
C VAL A 402 0.39 21.71 -1.69
N TYR A 403 1.67 22.00 -1.87
CA TYR A 403 2.15 23.14 -2.63
C TYR A 403 3.01 22.72 -3.82
N ASP A 404 2.94 23.52 -4.90
CA ASP A 404 3.78 23.29 -6.09
C ASP A 404 5.22 23.72 -5.80
N CYS A 405 6.13 22.76 -5.77
CA CYS A 405 7.55 22.97 -5.59
C CYS A 405 8.40 22.30 -6.69
N ARG A 406 7.79 22.01 -7.85
CA ARG A 406 8.48 21.36 -8.99
C ARG A 406 9.73 22.10 -9.45
N SER A 407 9.78 23.42 -9.30
CA SER A 407 10.94 24.23 -9.64
C SER A 407 12.19 23.94 -8.78
N LEU A 408 12.02 23.26 -7.64
CA LEU A 408 13.09 22.85 -6.75
C LEU A 408 13.63 21.45 -7.08
N CYS A 409 12.93 20.68 -7.92
CA CYS A 409 13.37 19.35 -8.33
C CYS A 409 14.44 19.43 -9.42
N ALA A 410 15.35 18.46 -9.41
CA ALA A 410 16.40 18.30 -10.42
C ALA A 410 16.68 16.80 -10.62
N ASN A 411 17.61 16.45 -11.51
CA ASN A 411 18.05 15.06 -11.64
C ASN A 411 18.57 14.53 -10.30
N GLU A 412 18.11 13.37 -9.88
CA GLU A 412 18.41 12.73 -8.58
C GLU A 412 18.10 13.62 -7.37
N LEU A 413 17.05 14.44 -7.49
CA LEU A 413 16.62 15.35 -6.44
C LEU A 413 15.12 15.60 -6.53
N HIS A 414 14.37 15.08 -5.57
CA HIS A 414 12.92 15.26 -5.50
C HIS A 414 12.54 16.09 -4.28
N VAL A 415 11.66 17.06 -4.48
CA VAL A 415 11.18 17.95 -3.40
C VAL A 415 9.67 17.94 -3.38
N TYR A 416 9.11 17.78 -2.19
CA TYR A 416 7.68 17.88 -1.91
C TYR A 416 7.44 18.87 -0.79
N CYS A 417 6.38 19.68 -0.91
CA CYS A 417 6.07 20.73 0.05
C CYS A 417 4.61 20.64 0.50
N HIS A 418 4.42 20.58 1.82
CA HIS A 418 3.13 20.65 2.47
C HIS A 418 3.09 21.80 3.50
N SER A 419 1.88 22.13 4.01
CA SER A 419 1.81 22.87 5.26
C SER A 419 2.44 22.06 6.40
N ARG A 420 2.94 22.72 7.42
CA ARG A 420 3.31 22.03 8.67
C ARG A 420 2.06 21.48 9.36
N LYS A 421 2.23 20.35 10.04
CA LYS A 421 1.13 19.72 10.79
C LYS A 421 0.93 20.33 12.18
N ASP A 422 1.98 20.81 12.80
CA ASP A 422 2.01 21.28 14.21
C ASP A 422 1.69 22.76 14.37
N LYS A 423 2.03 23.59 13.40
CA LYS A 423 1.86 25.06 13.42
C LYS A 423 1.85 25.65 12.01
N ASN A 424 1.71 26.97 11.91
CA ASN A 424 1.87 27.65 10.61
C ASN A 424 3.28 27.51 10.08
N GLY A 425 3.42 27.36 8.77
CA GLY A 425 4.69 27.18 8.08
C GLY A 425 4.63 26.07 7.02
N PHE A 426 5.79 25.71 6.52
CA PHE A 426 5.96 24.70 5.50
C PHE A 426 6.74 23.49 6.03
N ALA A 427 6.35 22.32 5.58
CA ALA A 427 7.11 21.09 5.74
C ALA A 427 7.58 20.63 4.36
N PHE A 428 8.90 20.52 4.19
CA PHE A 428 9.50 20.02 2.96
C PHE A 428 10.04 18.62 3.18
N LEU A 429 9.83 17.74 2.20
CA LEU A 429 10.55 16.51 2.06
C LEU A 429 11.51 16.67 0.88
N ILE A 430 12.79 16.44 1.10
CA ILE A 430 13.86 16.48 0.11
C ILE A 430 14.48 15.09 0.03
N ILE A 431 14.37 14.45 -1.13
CA ILE A 431 14.96 13.15 -1.42
C ILE A 431 16.19 13.39 -2.29
N ASN A 432 17.38 13.17 -1.75
CA ASN A 432 18.63 13.14 -2.48
C ASN A 432 18.98 11.69 -2.79
N ASN A 433 18.57 11.22 -3.96
CA ASN A 433 18.81 9.83 -4.40
C ASN A 433 20.13 9.66 -5.16
N SER A 434 20.93 10.72 -5.29
CA SER A 434 22.29 10.62 -5.84
C SER A 434 23.20 9.83 -4.91
N GLU A 435 24.03 8.96 -5.47
CA GLU A 435 25.03 8.19 -4.70
C GLU A 435 26.30 9.03 -4.38
N SER A 436 26.49 10.15 -5.05
CA SER A 436 27.73 10.93 -4.95
C SER A 436 27.56 12.41 -4.65
N ASP A 437 26.41 12.99 -5.05
CA ASP A 437 26.21 14.44 -4.99
C ASP A 437 25.63 14.89 -3.65
N THR A 438 26.21 15.92 -3.08
CA THR A 438 25.67 16.64 -1.92
C THR A 438 24.67 17.69 -2.38
N VAL A 439 23.62 17.92 -1.61
CA VAL A 439 22.62 18.98 -1.84
C VAL A 439 22.82 20.07 -0.78
N THR A 440 23.03 21.31 -1.21
CA THR A 440 23.03 22.47 -0.32
C THR A 440 21.64 23.08 -0.28
N VAL A 441 21.04 23.14 0.90
CA VAL A 441 19.74 23.72 1.15
C VAL A 441 19.88 25.06 1.87
N THR A 442 19.37 26.14 1.28
CA THR A 442 19.31 27.46 1.91
C THR A 442 17.99 27.60 2.70
N LEU A 443 18.11 27.83 4.00
CA LEU A 443 16.99 28.02 4.92
C LEU A 443 16.70 29.51 5.12
N PRO A 444 15.44 29.97 4.95
CA PRO A 444 15.07 31.38 5.15
C PRO A 444 15.02 31.80 6.62
N ALA A 445 14.81 30.86 7.53
CA ALA A 445 14.64 31.04 8.95
C ALA A 445 15.15 29.80 9.71
N GLU A 446 15.00 29.82 11.04
CA GLU A 446 15.20 28.61 11.84
C GLU A 446 14.26 27.51 11.40
N ALA A 447 14.79 26.27 11.33
CA ALA A 447 14.07 25.09 10.93
C ALA A 447 14.42 23.90 11.82
N GLU A 448 13.56 22.90 11.82
CA GLU A 448 13.86 21.58 12.35
C GLU A 448 14.11 20.62 11.20
N ARG A 449 15.29 19.98 11.20
CA ARG A 449 15.70 19.00 10.19
C ARG A 449 15.61 17.58 10.72
N TYR A 450 15.10 16.67 9.89
CA TYR A 450 14.98 15.23 10.16
C TYR A 450 15.56 14.47 8.96
N THR A 451 16.82 14.08 9.03
CA THR A 451 17.50 13.37 7.93
C THR A 451 17.57 11.89 8.22
N LEU A 452 16.92 11.08 7.36
CA LEU A 452 17.01 9.64 7.36
C LEU A 452 18.16 9.16 6.48
N SER A 453 18.88 8.11 6.94
CA SER A 453 19.93 7.44 6.18
C SER A 453 20.04 5.96 6.56
N GLY A 454 20.65 5.16 5.68
CA GLY A 454 20.91 3.74 5.90
C GLY A 454 22.21 3.42 6.63
N GLY A 455 22.89 4.43 7.24
CA GLY A 455 24.13 4.20 7.99
C GLY A 455 25.30 3.69 7.13
N GLY A 456 25.34 4.06 5.83
CA GLY A 456 26.40 3.65 4.90
C GLY A 456 26.02 2.47 3.98
N SER A 457 24.81 1.92 4.10
CA SER A 457 24.30 0.90 3.19
C SER A 457 22.84 1.12 2.86
N LEU A 458 22.48 1.14 1.58
CA LEU A 458 21.11 1.19 1.12
C LEU A 458 20.32 -0.08 1.51
N ARG A 459 20.98 -1.23 1.59
CA ARG A 459 20.37 -2.52 2.02
C ARG A 459 20.37 -2.71 3.56
N SER A 460 20.61 -1.64 4.33
CA SER A 460 20.50 -1.70 5.78
C SER A 460 19.04 -1.92 6.21
N ARG A 461 18.82 -2.85 7.11
CA ARG A 461 17.53 -3.02 7.81
C ARG A 461 17.36 -2.05 8.98
N THR A 462 18.42 -1.34 9.34
CA THR A 462 18.40 -0.27 10.32
C THR A 462 18.35 1.07 9.63
N VAL A 463 17.76 2.05 10.28
CA VAL A 463 17.64 3.42 9.80
C VAL A 463 18.18 4.39 10.84
N PHE A 464 18.84 5.44 10.39
CA PHE A 464 19.41 6.48 11.23
C PHE A 464 18.63 7.79 11.02
N LEU A 465 18.36 8.50 12.10
CA LEU A 465 17.80 9.85 12.11
C LEU A 465 18.86 10.83 12.61
N ASN A 466 19.26 11.79 11.78
CA ASN A 466 20.30 12.76 12.08
C ASN A 466 21.61 12.10 12.57
N GLY A 467 21.96 10.95 11.98
CA GLY A 467 23.16 10.18 12.33
C GLY A 467 23.03 9.27 13.57
N LYS A 468 21.87 9.28 14.25
CA LYS A 468 21.58 8.39 15.39
C LYS A 468 20.72 7.23 14.94
N GLU A 469 21.12 6.01 15.23
CA GLU A 469 20.37 4.81 14.93
C GLU A 469 19.02 4.80 15.69
N LEU A 470 17.93 4.45 14.99
CA LEU A 470 16.60 4.32 15.55
C LEU A 470 16.39 2.89 16.05
N LEU A 471 16.55 2.70 17.35
CA LEU A 471 16.38 1.42 18.02
C LEU A 471 15.21 1.49 19.01
N LEU A 472 14.47 0.40 19.11
CA LEU A 472 13.52 0.20 20.21
C LEU A 472 14.29 0.15 21.53
N ASP A 473 13.69 0.66 22.59
CA ASP A 473 14.24 0.45 23.94
C ASP A 473 14.02 -1.01 24.41
N GLU A 474 14.54 -1.34 25.58
CA GLU A 474 14.42 -2.67 26.20
C GLU A 474 12.96 -3.11 26.47
N ASN A 475 12.03 -2.16 26.54
CA ASN A 475 10.60 -2.42 26.69
C ASN A 475 9.86 -2.48 25.34
N GLY A 476 10.56 -2.25 24.22
CA GLY A 476 9.98 -2.21 22.89
C GLY A 476 9.30 -0.88 22.55
N ASN A 477 9.59 0.22 23.28
CA ASN A 477 9.06 1.52 22.91
C ASN A 477 9.84 2.10 21.72
N LEU A 478 9.11 2.84 20.86
CA LEU A 478 9.72 3.56 19.74
C LEU A 478 10.68 4.65 20.23
N PRO A 479 11.80 4.84 19.52
CA PRO A 479 12.68 5.96 19.81
C PRO A 479 11.98 7.30 19.55
N LYS A 480 12.37 8.33 20.28
CA LYS A 480 11.92 9.68 19.99
C LYS A 480 12.49 10.14 18.64
N LEU A 481 11.62 10.60 17.76
CA LEU A 481 12.01 11.21 16.49
C LEU A 481 12.19 12.72 16.71
N GLU A 482 13.39 13.13 17.10
CA GLU A 482 13.71 14.51 17.42
C GLU A 482 14.40 15.19 16.21
N GLY A 483 13.91 16.37 15.85
CA GLY A 483 14.52 17.21 14.84
C GLY A 483 15.81 17.85 15.33
N GLN A 484 16.77 18.03 14.44
CA GLN A 484 17.94 18.86 14.68
C GLN A 484 17.58 20.31 14.35
N LYS A 485 17.82 21.22 15.29
CA LYS A 485 17.64 22.65 15.05
C LYS A 485 18.70 23.16 14.12
N GLU A 486 18.27 23.83 13.05
CA GLU A 486 19.12 24.51 12.09
C GLU A 486 18.81 26.01 12.12
N ASN A 487 19.87 26.85 12.07
CA ASN A 487 19.70 28.28 11.91
C ASN A 487 19.42 28.64 10.43
N SER A 488 18.97 29.88 10.20
CA SER A 488 18.95 30.42 8.83
C SER A 488 20.33 30.35 8.18
N GLY A 489 20.40 30.00 6.90
CA GLY A 489 21.65 29.81 6.18
C GLY A 489 21.70 28.51 5.40
N SER A 490 22.87 27.99 5.11
CA SER A 490 23.05 26.80 4.27
C SER A 490 23.26 25.55 5.12
N VAL A 491 22.58 24.48 4.73
CA VAL A 491 22.69 23.13 5.31
C VAL A 491 23.03 22.15 4.19
N GLU A 492 23.96 21.24 4.42
CA GLU A 492 24.31 20.20 3.46
C GLU A 492 23.59 18.88 3.76
N LEU A 493 23.02 18.28 2.73
CA LEU A 493 22.42 16.96 2.75
C LEU A 493 23.32 15.96 2.03
N PRO A 494 23.79 14.92 2.71
CA PRO A 494 24.61 13.88 2.11
C PRO A 494 23.90 13.14 0.97
N PRO A 495 24.66 12.44 0.11
CA PRO A 495 24.10 11.48 -0.83
C PRO A 495 23.23 10.42 -0.14
N CYS A 496 22.31 9.85 -0.90
CA CYS A 496 21.41 8.76 -0.43
C CYS A 496 20.67 9.08 0.87
N THR A 497 20.09 10.29 0.98
CA THR A 497 19.31 10.70 2.18
C THR A 497 17.92 11.19 1.83
N CYS A 498 16.98 10.98 2.76
CA CYS A 498 15.65 11.57 2.75
C CYS A 498 15.52 12.53 3.94
N SER A 499 15.33 13.81 3.67
CA SER A 499 15.33 14.85 4.71
C SER A 499 14.03 15.62 4.77
N PHE A 500 13.45 15.72 5.95
CA PHE A 500 12.33 16.64 6.20
C PHE A 500 12.84 17.92 6.83
N PHE A 501 12.28 19.05 6.42
CA PHE A 501 12.49 20.36 7.02
C PHE A 501 11.14 20.94 7.44
N ALA A 502 11.02 21.31 8.69
CA ALA A 502 9.88 22.03 9.23
C ALA A 502 10.28 23.50 9.45
N VAL A 503 9.87 24.39 8.55
CA VAL A 503 10.25 25.79 8.44
C VAL A 503 9.13 26.73 8.90
#